data_d5cca66be26c74c0e6b7ff9cc670dad4
#
_entry.id   d5cca66be26c74c0e6b7ff9cc670dad4
#
_cell.length_a   1.000
_cell.length_b   1.000
_cell.length_c   1.000
_cell.angle_alpha   90.00
_cell.angle_beta   90.00
_cell.angle_gamma   90.00
#
_symmetry.space_group_name_H-M   'P 1'
#
loop_
_entity.id
_entity.type
_entity.pdbx_description
1 polymer ?
#
loop_
_entity_poly.entity_id
_entity_poly.type
_entity_poly.pdbx_seq_one_letter_code
_entity_poly.pdbx_strand_id
1 'polypeptide(L)'
;MSGVYLVAAIASETTGTLSLKLASDGKGLRWYGVVMVGYLGAFAMLTLALTEGLPLGVAYGIWSAGGVAVTAMASRLLFGEPLTRTMVAGIVLIMAGVLLVELGSPH
;
A
#
# COMPACT_ATOMS: atom_id res chain seq x y z
N MET A 1 -3.82 8.27 16.24
CA MET A 1 -2.79 8.68 15.26
C MET A 1 -2.25 7.52 14.43
N SER A 2 -2.42 6.28 14.89
CA SER A 2 -1.97 5.11 14.12
C SER A 2 -2.57 5.05 12.70
N GLY A 3 -3.83 5.45 12.54
CA GLY A 3 -4.45 5.50 11.22
C GLY A 3 -3.77 6.47 10.27
N VAL A 4 -3.30 7.61 10.78
CA VAL A 4 -2.57 8.60 9.98
C VAL A 4 -1.24 8.02 9.52
N TYR A 5 -0.50 7.37 10.41
CA TYR A 5 0.75 6.73 10.05
C TYR A 5 0.55 5.61 9.03
N LEU A 6 -0.53 4.85 9.18
CA LEU A 6 -0.83 3.76 8.28
C LEU A 6 -1.17 4.27 6.87
N VAL A 7 -1.98 5.33 6.77
CA VAL A 7 -2.30 5.96 5.48
C VAL A 7 -1.03 6.52 4.84
N ALA A 8 -0.18 7.18 5.63
CA ALA A 8 1.09 7.70 5.13
C ALA A 8 1.99 6.56 4.63
N ALA A 9 2.01 5.42 5.33
CA ALA A 9 2.79 4.25 4.91
C ALA A 9 2.29 3.72 3.56
N ILE A 10 0.97 3.62 3.38
CA ILE A 10 0.37 3.18 2.13
C ILE A 10 0.72 4.14 1.00
N ALA A 11 0.61 5.45 1.23
CA ALA A 11 0.94 6.46 0.22
C ALA A 11 2.43 6.39 -0.17
N SER A 12 3.33 6.27 0.80
CA SER A 12 4.76 6.14 0.55
C SER A 12 5.09 4.87 -0.23
N GLU A 13 4.53 3.74 0.18
CA GLU A 13 4.76 2.46 -0.47
C GLU A 13 4.24 2.49 -1.91
N THR A 14 3.05 3.04 -2.13
CA THR A 14 2.47 3.16 -3.46
C THR A 14 3.34 4.03 -4.36
N THR A 15 3.84 5.15 -3.85
CA THR A 15 4.76 6.01 -4.58
C THR A 15 6.02 5.24 -4.98
N GLY A 16 6.58 4.47 -4.04
CA GLY A 16 7.75 3.64 -4.31
C GLY A 16 7.47 2.59 -5.40
N THR A 17 6.34 1.91 -5.31
CA THR A 17 5.96 0.87 -6.27
C THR A 17 5.73 1.43 -7.67
N LEU A 18 5.04 2.58 -7.78
CA LEU A 18 4.83 3.24 -9.08
C LEU A 18 6.15 3.73 -9.66
N SER A 19 7.05 4.24 -8.83
CA SER A 19 8.37 4.68 -9.26
C SER A 19 9.21 3.50 -9.73
N LEU A 20 9.05 2.33 -9.13
CA LEU A 20 9.72 1.12 -9.55
C LEU A 20 9.31 0.73 -10.98
N LYS A 21 8.02 0.86 -11.29
CA LYS A 21 7.55 0.62 -12.66
C LYS A 21 8.20 1.59 -13.64
N LEU A 22 8.26 2.88 -13.31
CA LEU A 22 8.91 3.88 -14.16
C LEU A 22 10.39 3.58 -14.34
N ALA A 23 11.09 3.18 -13.28
CA ALA A 23 12.50 2.80 -13.36
C ALA A 23 12.69 1.59 -14.27
N SER A 24 11.84 0.57 -14.13
CA SER A 24 11.94 -0.65 -14.93
C SER A 24 11.56 -0.42 -16.39
N ASP A 25 10.76 0.61 -16.68
CA ASP A 25 10.41 0.99 -18.05
C ASP A 25 11.47 1.89 -18.71
N GLY A 26 12.62 2.07 -18.07
CA GLY A 26 13.73 2.83 -18.66
C GLY A 26 13.60 4.35 -18.54
N LYS A 27 12.78 4.84 -17.62
CA LYS A 27 12.57 6.29 -17.44
C LYS A 27 13.74 7.00 -16.75
N GLY A 28 14.74 6.24 -16.29
CA GLY A 28 15.94 6.79 -15.70
C GLY A 28 16.25 6.21 -14.32
N LEU A 29 17.53 6.18 -13.99
CA LEU A 29 18.00 5.59 -12.73
C LEU A 29 17.56 6.38 -11.50
N ARG A 30 17.25 7.66 -11.67
CA ARG A 30 16.78 8.51 -10.55
C ARG A 30 15.51 7.97 -9.90
N TRP A 31 14.69 7.22 -10.64
CA TRP A 31 13.47 6.64 -10.10
C TRP A 31 13.75 5.56 -9.06
N TYR A 32 14.90 4.89 -9.13
CA TYR A 32 15.29 3.95 -8.07
C TYR A 32 15.54 4.66 -6.74
N GLY A 33 16.03 5.91 -6.78
CA GLY A 33 16.15 6.71 -5.57
C GLY A 33 14.78 7.00 -4.95
N VAL A 34 13.78 7.34 -5.77
CA VAL A 34 12.41 7.54 -5.30
C VAL A 34 11.84 6.26 -4.71
N VAL A 35 12.11 5.11 -5.34
CA VAL A 35 11.70 3.79 -4.82
C VAL A 35 12.24 3.59 -3.41
N MET A 36 13.53 3.82 -3.21
CA MET A 36 14.16 3.62 -1.90
C MET A 36 13.57 4.55 -0.84
N VAL A 37 13.41 5.82 -1.16
CA VAL A 37 12.84 6.80 -0.23
C VAL A 37 11.39 6.43 0.10
N GLY A 38 10.61 6.03 -0.91
CA GLY A 38 9.22 5.63 -0.71
C GLY A 38 9.08 4.44 0.22
N TYR A 39 9.88 3.40 0.02
CA TYR A 39 9.81 2.20 0.86
C TYR A 39 10.36 2.44 2.26
N LEU A 40 11.46 3.18 2.40
CA LEU A 40 11.97 3.52 3.72
C LEU A 40 10.96 4.36 4.49
N GLY A 41 10.31 5.32 3.83
CA GLY A 41 9.25 6.12 4.43
C GLY A 41 8.06 5.26 4.85
N ALA A 42 7.67 4.30 4.01
CA ALA A 42 6.57 3.38 4.31
C ALA A 42 6.85 2.56 5.56
N PHE A 43 8.04 1.96 5.66
CA PHE A 43 8.40 1.17 6.84
C PHE A 43 8.54 2.03 8.08
N ALA A 44 9.05 3.26 7.96
CA ALA A 44 9.13 4.18 9.08
C ALA A 44 7.73 4.52 9.61
N MET A 45 6.79 4.83 8.71
CA MET A 45 5.41 5.15 9.10
C MET A 45 4.69 3.94 9.69
N LEU A 46 4.93 2.74 9.13
CA LEU A 46 4.38 1.50 9.68
C LEU A 46 4.90 1.26 11.10
N THR A 47 6.19 1.47 11.33
CA THR A 47 6.79 1.35 12.66
C THR A 47 6.12 2.31 13.64
N LEU A 48 5.90 3.56 13.22
CA LEU A 48 5.20 4.54 14.07
C LEU A 48 3.78 4.11 14.38
N ALA A 49 3.06 3.53 13.39
CA ALA A 49 1.73 3.01 13.64
C ALA A 49 1.73 1.91 14.69
N LEU A 50 2.72 1.02 14.64
CA LEU A 50 2.86 -0.07 15.62
C LEU A 50 3.19 0.47 17.01
N THR A 51 4.01 1.52 17.11
CA THR A 51 4.33 2.13 18.41
C THR A 51 3.13 2.81 19.05
N GLU A 52 2.12 3.15 18.27
CA GLU A 52 0.86 3.71 18.79
C GLU A 52 -0.08 2.64 19.34
N GLY A 53 0.36 1.38 19.35
CA GLY A 53 -0.39 0.28 19.94
C GLY A 53 -1.26 -0.51 18.97
N LEU A 54 -1.16 -0.23 17.67
CA LEU A 54 -1.92 -0.97 16.68
C LEU A 54 -1.41 -2.42 16.59
N PRO A 55 -2.29 -3.44 16.70
CA PRO A 55 -1.85 -4.83 16.59
C PRO A 55 -1.17 -5.11 15.25
N LEU A 56 -0.13 -5.91 15.27
CA LEU A 56 0.67 -6.21 14.07
C LEU A 56 -0.18 -6.77 12.94
N GLY A 57 -1.07 -7.72 13.25
CA GLY A 57 -1.91 -8.33 12.22
C GLY A 57 -2.83 -7.33 11.55
N VAL A 58 -3.42 -6.43 12.33
CA VAL A 58 -4.29 -5.37 11.81
C VAL A 58 -3.48 -4.39 10.97
N ALA A 59 -2.35 -3.92 11.48
CA ALA A 59 -1.51 -2.95 10.77
C ALA A 59 -1.03 -3.52 9.43
N TYR A 60 -0.49 -4.72 9.46
CA TYR A 60 0.04 -5.37 8.26
C TYR A 60 -1.09 -5.67 7.26
N GLY A 61 -2.22 -6.16 7.74
CA GLY A 61 -3.35 -6.48 6.89
C GLY A 61 -3.89 -5.26 6.16
N ILE A 62 -4.10 -4.16 6.88
CA ILE A 62 -4.61 -2.92 6.28
C ILE A 62 -3.58 -2.33 5.33
N TRP A 63 -2.31 -2.30 5.73
CA TRP A 63 -1.25 -1.77 4.88
C TRP A 63 -1.13 -2.56 3.57
N SER A 64 -1.09 -3.89 3.65
CA SER A 64 -0.96 -4.75 2.47
C SER A 64 -2.17 -4.62 1.56
N ALA A 65 -3.37 -4.70 2.10
CA ALA A 65 -4.60 -4.62 1.33
C ALA A 65 -4.80 -3.25 0.72
N GLY A 66 -4.56 -2.21 1.51
CA GLY A 66 -4.65 -0.83 1.04
C GLY A 66 -3.64 -0.55 -0.06
N GLY A 67 -2.40 -1.02 0.13
CA GLY A 67 -1.35 -0.87 -0.87
C GLY A 67 -1.70 -1.55 -2.18
N VAL A 68 -2.21 -2.79 -2.13
CA VAL A 68 -2.63 -3.51 -3.33
C VAL A 68 -3.75 -2.77 -4.05
N ALA A 69 -4.79 -2.36 -3.32
CA ALA A 69 -5.94 -1.69 -3.92
C ALA A 69 -5.53 -0.35 -4.55
N VAL A 70 -4.79 0.46 -3.81
CA VAL A 70 -4.36 1.79 -4.29
C VAL A 70 -3.42 1.65 -5.48
N THR A 71 -2.48 0.71 -5.43
CA THR A 71 -1.54 0.48 -6.52
C THR A 71 -2.27 0.03 -7.79
N ALA A 72 -3.24 -0.88 -7.66
CA ALA A 72 -4.02 -1.36 -8.80
C ALA A 72 -4.81 -0.22 -9.45
N MET A 73 -5.45 0.61 -8.64
CA MET A 73 -6.21 1.77 -9.14
C MET A 73 -5.28 2.80 -9.79
N ALA A 74 -4.14 3.08 -9.16
CA ALA A 74 -3.17 4.02 -9.69
C ALA A 74 -2.57 3.52 -11.01
N SER A 75 -2.29 2.23 -11.13
CA SER A 75 -1.78 1.64 -12.37
C SER A 75 -2.76 1.84 -13.52
N ARG A 76 -4.04 1.67 -13.26
CA ARG A 76 -5.06 1.91 -14.28
C ARG A 76 -5.09 3.36 -14.72
N LEU A 77 -5.06 4.28 -13.75
CA LEU A 77 -5.18 5.72 -14.03
C LEU A 77 -3.93 6.29 -14.68
N LEU A 78 -2.74 5.87 -14.22
CA LEU A 78 -1.47 6.47 -14.64
C LEU A 78 -0.84 5.75 -15.84
N PHE A 79 -1.01 4.45 -15.94
CA PHE A 79 -0.34 3.66 -16.97
C PHE A 79 -1.32 3.02 -17.96
N GLY A 80 -2.62 3.24 -17.77
CA GLY A 80 -3.63 2.68 -18.66
C GLY A 80 -3.73 1.16 -18.60
N GLU A 81 -3.23 0.52 -17.54
CA GLU A 81 -3.32 -0.92 -17.41
C GLU A 81 -4.76 -1.35 -17.15
N PRO A 82 -5.22 -2.43 -17.77
CA PRO A 82 -6.61 -2.86 -17.62
C PRO A 82 -6.88 -3.39 -16.23
N LEU A 83 -8.06 -3.05 -15.70
CA LEU A 83 -8.55 -3.58 -14.43
C LEU A 83 -9.73 -4.51 -14.77
N THR A 84 -9.46 -5.79 -14.83
CA THR A 84 -10.46 -6.78 -15.21
C THR A 84 -11.47 -7.02 -14.09
N ARG A 85 -12.60 -7.64 -14.44
CA ARG A 85 -13.62 -8.02 -13.44
C ARG A 85 -13.04 -8.95 -12.38
N THR A 86 -12.17 -9.88 -12.79
CA THR A 86 -11.49 -10.78 -11.85
C THR A 86 -10.63 -10.00 -10.87
N MET A 87 -9.89 -9.00 -11.35
CA MET A 87 -9.07 -8.14 -10.50
C MET A 87 -9.93 -7.35 -9.52
N VAL A 88 -11.03 -6.78 -9.98
CA VAL A 88 -11.96 -6.06 -9.10
C VAL A 88 -12.53 -6.99 -8.03
N ALA A 89 -12.91 -8.20 -8.41
CA ALA A 89 -13.39 -9.18 -7.45
C ALA A 89 -12.34 -9.50 -6.39
N GLY A 90 -11.08 -9.66 -6.80
CA GLY A 90 -9.97 -9.88 -5.87
C GLY A 90 -9.77 -8.72 -4.90
N ILE A 91 -9.82 -7.49 -5.40
CA ILE A 91 -9.69 -6.30 -4.57
C ILE A 91 -10.84 -6.24 -3.55
N VAL A 92 -12.06 -6.52 -3.98
CA VAL A 92 -13.24 -6.55 -3.07
C VAL A 92 -13.03 -7.60 -1.99
N LEU A 93 -12.53 -8.80 -2.34
CA LEU A 93 -12.24 -9.86 -1.38
C LEU A 93 -11.17 -9.43 -0.37
N ILE A 94 -10.12 -8.74 -0.84
CA ILE A 94 -9.07 -8.22 0.03
C ILE A 94 -9.66 -7.20 1.02
N MET A 95 -10.50 -6.28 0.54
CA MET A 95 -11.12 -5.28 1.39
C MET A 95 -12.05 -5.92 2.42
N ALA A 96 -12.83 -6.94 2.01
CA ALA A 96 -13.67 -7.70 2.92
C ALA A 96 -12.83 -8.41 3.98
N GLY A 97 -11.69 -8.99 3.59
CA GLY A 97 -10.77 -9.64 4.51
C GLY A 97 -10.20 -8.66 5.54
N VAL A 98 -9.83 -7.46 5.13
CA VAL A 98 -9.35 -6.41 6.03
C VAL A 98 -10.44 -6.05 7.04
N LEU A 99 -11.66 -5.89 6.58
CA LEU A 99 -12.78 -5.57 7.46
C LEU A 99 -12.98 -6.67 8.50
N LEU A 100 -12.91 -7.94 8.10
CA LEU A 100 -13.02 -9.06 9.02
C LEU A 100 -11.90 -9.09 10.05
N VAL A 101 -10.67 -8.80 9.62
CA VAL A 101 -9.52 -8.73 10.53
C VAL A 101 -9.73 -7.62 11.55
N GLU A 102 -10.20 -6.46 11.11
CA GLU A 102 -10.45 -5.32 11.98
C GLU A 102 -11.55 -5.63 13.01
N LEU A 103 -12.67 -6.23 12.55
CA LEU A 103 -13.79 -6.57 13.43
C LEU A 103 -13.44 -7.67 14.41
N GLY A 104 -12.59 -8.62 14.01
CA GLY A 104 -12.15 -9.71 14.85
C GLY A 104 -11.00 -9.38 15.79
N SER A 105 -10.43 -8.20 15.65
CA SER A 105 -9.29 -7.80 16.46
C SER A 105 -9.73 -7.25 17.81
N PRO A 106 -9.03 -7.58 18.91
CA PRO A 106 -9.30 -6.94 20.19
C PRO A 106 -8.90 -5.47 20.14
N HIS A 107 -9.74 -4.63 20.75
CA HIS A 107 -9.53 -3.18 20.80
C HIS A 107 -9.32 -2.68 22.21
#